data_d16e589dfc7e4025358757bc618a51fb
#
_entry.id   d16e589dfc7e4025358757bc618a51fb
#
_cell.length_a   1.000
_cell.length_b   1.000
_cell.length_c   1.000
_cell.angle_alpha   90.00
_cell.angle_beta   90.00
_cell.angle_gamma   90.00
#
_symmetry.space_group_name_H-M   'P 1'
#
loop_
_entity.id
_entity.type
_entity.pdbx_description
1 polymer ?
#
loop_
_entity_poly.entity_id
_entity_poly.type
_entity_poly.pdbx_seq_one_letter_code
_entity_poly.pdbx_strand_id
1 'polypeptide(L)'
;FQSNGKWISDQSSHYKVKPITAYIYSASGTRLSYINQGSIVTVTGSETQSGRIPVQVSGLSGYMNKSDLTAVSASNEFIPHYTSDGRYVYHELSPYTSIRVAPHHSSMAVGKKYYSADGINFDNFSINNPFQFRDLSKPTNYTAEELDKVYSLMNIKGSRLAGKGAIFKEAERRYQINALYLMAHSALESSWGRSQIAKDK
;
A
#
# COMPACT_ATOMS: atom_id res chain seq x y z
N PHE A 1 0.89 -2.11 19.85
CA PHE A 1 -0.07 -3.04 20.49
C PHE A 1 -1.41 -2.95 19.78
N GLN A 2 -2.08 -4.09 19.58
CA GLN A 2 -3.45 -4.13 19.10
C GLN A 2 -4.38 -4.07 20.31
N SER A 3 -5.09 -2.98 20.49
CA SER A 3 -6.19 -2.88 21.46
C SER A 3 -7.49 -2.84 20.68
N ASN A 4 -8.41 -3.77 20.95
CA ASN A 4 -9.72 -3.87 20.30
C ASN A 4 -9.67 -3.93 18.75
N GLY A 5 -8.71 -4.64 18.19
CA GLY A 5 -8.54 -4.77 16.73
C GLY A 5 -7.92 -3.54 16.03
N LYS A 6 -7.52 -2.52 16.76
CA LYS A 6 -6.86 -1.32 16.24
C LYS A 6 -5.37 -1.30 16.58
N TRP A 7 -4.57 -0.79 15.67
CA TRP A 7 -3.13 -0.65 15.84
C TRP A 7 -2.82 0.60 16.67
N ILE A 8 -2.04 0.43 17.73
CA ILE A 8 -1.48 1.57 18.47
C ILE A 8 -0.15 1.90 17.81
N SER A 9 -0.04 3.05 17.19
CA SER A 9 1.19 3.56 16.60
C SER A 9 2.05 4.22 17.67
N ASP A 10 2.75 3.41 18.44
CA ASP A 10 3.81 3.91 19.29
C ASP A 10 5.12 3.94 18.49
N GLN A 11 5.82 5.06 18.49
CA GLN A 11 7.13 5.20 17.83
C GLN A 11 8.16 4.19 18.36
N SER A 12 8.03 3.75 19.61
CA SER A 12 8.84 2.68 20.20
C SER A 12 8.62 1.31 19.58
N SER A 13 7.54 1.13 18.83
CA SER A 13 7.20 -0.12 18.14
C SER A 13 7.78 -0.26 16.72
N HIS A 14 8.52 0.73 16.25
CA HIS A 14 9.12 0.69 14.91
C HIS A 14 10.53 0.10 14.97
N TYR A 15 10.82 -0.77 13.99
CA TYR A 15 12.10 -1.43 13.86
C TYR A 15 12.59 -1.37 12.42
N LYS A 16 13.90 -1.21 12.23
CA LYS A 16 14.58 -1.18 10.94
C LYS A 16 15.21 -2.52 10.64
N VAL A 17 15.04 -3.01 9.42
CA VAL A 17 15.62 -4.26 8.94
C VAL A 17 17.12 -4.10 8.72
N LYS A 18 17.93 -4.98 9.30
CA LYS A 18 19.41 -4.96 9.23
C LYS A 18 19.99 -5.71 8.03
N PRO A 19 19.60 -6.97 7.75
CA PRO A 19 20.19 -7.72 6.63
C PRO A 19 19.68 -7.23 5.28
N ILE A 20 20.42 -7.53 4.20
CA ILE A 20 20.02 -7.21 2.82
C ILE A 20 18.62 -7.75 2.52
N THR A 21 18.31 -8.95 3.01
CA THR A 21 16.98 -9.55 2.91
C THR A 21 16.65 -10.25 4.23
N ALA A 22 15.47 -9.94 4.76
CA ALA A 22 14.87 -10.62 5.90
C ALA A 22 13.54 -11.25 5.49
N TYR A 23 13.10 -12.29 6.21
CA TYR A 23 11.86 -12.99 5.88
C TYR A 23 10.79 -12.76 6.93
N ILE A 24 9.54 -12.70 6.45
CA ILE A 24 8.34 -12.71 7.29
C ILE A 24 7.78 -14.12 7.27
N TYR A 25 7.49 -14.66 8.44
CA TYR A 25 7.03 -16.04 8.64
C TYR A 25 5.62 -16.08 9.21
N SER A 26 4.87 -17.13 8.88
CA SER A 26 3.63 -17.48 9.59
C SER A 26 3.94 -17.93 11.03
N ALA A 27 2.91 -18.09 11.84
CA ALA A 27 3.04 -18.70 13.18
C ALA A 27 3.60 -20.13 13.14
N SER A 28 3.32 -20.88 12.06
CA SER A 28 3.87 -22.24 11.84
C SER A 28 5.30 -22.25 11.31
N GLY A 29 5.89 -21.10 11.01
CA GLY A 29 7.26 -20.98 10.50
C GLY A 29 7.40 -21.03 8.97
N THR A 30 6.30 -21.06 8.23
CA THR A 30 6.31 -20.96 6.78
C THR A 30 6.66 -19.53 6.33
N ARG A 31 7.53 -19.38 5.33
CA ARG A 31 7.85 -18.09 4.75
C ARG A 31 6.63 -17.52 4.02
N LEU A 32 6.20 -16.31 4.41
CA LEU A 32 5.09 -15.59 3.79
C LEU A 32 5.58 -14.56 2.77
N SER A 33 6.67 -13.85 3.10
CA SER A 33 7.22 -12.78 2.27
C SER A 33 8.66 -12.49 2.69
N TYR A 34 9.28 -11.53 1.99
CA TYR A 34 10.57 -10.98 2.35
C TYR A 34 10.53 -9.46 2.37
N ILE A 35 11.51 -8.86 3.02
CA ILE A 35 11.65 -7.42 3.14
C ILE A 35 13.13 -7.04 3.09
N ASN A 36 13.44 -5.90 2.47
CA ASN A 36 14.80 -5.48 2.22
C ASN A 36 15.40 -4.66 3.36
N GLN A 37 16.73 -4.60 3.39
CA GLN A 37 17.50 -3.79 4.31
C GLN A 37 17.00 -2.33 4.35
N GLY A 38 16.98 -1.76 5.56
CA GLY A 38 16.57 -0.37 5.77
C GLY A 38 15.07 -0.14 5.86
N SER A 39 14.25 -1.13 5.49
CA SER A 39 12.79 -1.02 5.63
C SER A 39 12.38 -0.91 7.10
N ILE A 40 11.34 -0.13 7.35
CA ILE A 40 10.74 0.02 8.68
C ILE A 40 9.55 -0.91 8.80
N VAL A 41 9.51 -1.69 9.87
CA VAL A 41 8.41 -2.59 10.21
C VAL A 41 7.78 -2.18 11.54
N THR A 42 6.49 -2.42 11.70
CA THR A 42 5.81 -2.22 12.98
C THR A 42 5.82 -3.53 13.77
N VAL A 43 6.37 -3.49 14.97
CA VAL A 43 6.31 -4.61 15.92
C VAL A 43 4.99 -4.53 16.69
N THR A 44 4.27 -5.65 16.77
CA THR A 44 2.89 -5.70 17.27
C THR A 44 2.75 -6.50 18.57
N GLY A 45 3.86 -6.96 19.14
CA GLY A 45 3.85 -7.72 20.39
C GLY A 45 5.24 -8.10 20.87
N SER A 46 5.29 -8.93 21.88
CA SER A 46 6.53 -9.39 22.53
C SER A 46 7.22 -10.48 21.73
N GLU A 47 8.52 -10.64 21.97
CA GLU A 47 9.33 -11.73 21.43
C GLU A 47 8.82 -13.09 21.91
N THR A 48 8.76 -14.03 20.97
CA THR A 48 8.43 -15.44 21.26
C THR A 48 9.64 -16.19 21.82
N GLN A 49 9.42 -17.37 22.42
CA GLN A 49 10.50 -18.24 22.89
C GLN A 49 11.47 -18.68 21.77
N SER A 50 11.02 -18.64 20.50
CA SER A 50 11.85 -18.97 19.34
C SER A 50 12.71 -17.80 18.82
N GLY A 51 12.76 -16.67 19.54
CA GLY A 51 13.53 -15.48 19.12
C GLY A 51 12.90 -14.71 17.98
N ARG A 52 11.60 -14.93 17.70
CA ARG A 52 10.84 -14.20 16.71
C ARG A 52 9.96 -13.14 17.37
N ILE A 53 9.72 -12.07 16.66
CA ILE A 53 8.85 -10.98 17.11
C ILE A 53 7.72 -10.78 16.11
N PRO A 54 6.46 -10.60 16.57
CA PRO A 54 5.35 -10.36 15.68
C PRO A 54 5.47 -8.98 15.03
N VAL A 55 5.25 -8.93 13.71
CA VAL A 55 5.35 -7.70 12.91
C VAL A 55 4.15 -7.55 11.99
N GLN A 56 3.90 -6.31 11.60
CA GLN A 56 3.00 -5.98 10.51
C GLN A 56 3.70 -5.06 9.51
N VAL A 57 3.51 -5.36 8.23
CA VAL A 57 4.05 -4.58 7.11
C VAL A 57 3.01 -4.57 6.00
N SER A 58 2.57 -3.38 5.60
CA SER A 58 1.61 -3.20 4.49
C SER A 58 0.40 -4.15 4.55
N GLY A 59 -0.16 -4.33 5.76
CA GLY A 59 -1.30 -5.23 5.99
C GLY A 59 -0.96 -6.71 6.15
N LEU A 60 0.27 -7.14 5.84
CA LEU A 60 0.74 -8.49 6.12
C LEU A 60 1.16 -8.61 7.58
N SER A 61 0.53 -9.49 8.33
CA SER A 61 0.90 -9.85 9.69
C SER A 61 1.72 -11.15 9.68
N GLY A 62 2.79 -11.20 10.48
CA GLY A 62 3.64 -12.37 10.59
C GLY A 62 4.71 -12.20 11.65
N TYR A 63 5.77 -12.96 11.55
CA TYR A 63 6.88 -12.98 12.49
C TYR A 63 8.21 -12.76 11.77
N MET A 64 9.11 -12.00 12.37
CA MET A 64 10.50 -11.86 11.92
C MET A 64 11.46 -12.28 13.03
N ASN A 65 12.67 -12.72 12.68
CA ASN A 65 13.71 -12.92 13.68
C ASN A 65 14.05 -11.56 14.30
N LYS A 66 14.00 -11.47 15.61
CA LYS A 66 14.34 -10.23 16.32
C LYS A 66 15.78 -9.81 16.07
N SER A 67 16.68 -10.77 15.88
CA SER A 67 18.08 -10.53 15.51
C SER A 67 18.26 -9.75 14.21
N ASP A 68 17.28 -9.81 13.29
CA ASP A 68 17.30 -9.09 12.01
C ASP A 68 16.82 -7.64 12.13
N LEU A 69 16.42 -7.21 13.32
CA LEU A 69 15.77 -5.94 13.56
C LEU A 69 16.56 -5.06 14.54
N THR A 70 16.48 -3.75 14.36
CA THR A 70 16.98 -2.72 15.28
C THR A 70 15.85 -1.75 15.58
N ALA A 71 15.57 -1.49 16.87
CA ALA A 71 14.59 -0.49 17.27
C ALA A 71 15.00 0.90 16.78
N VAL A 72 14.05 1.67 16.28
CA VAL A 72 14.25 3.03 15.79
C VAL A 72 13.21 3.98 16.39
N SER A 73 13.55 5.26 16.46
CA SER A 73 12.64 6.30 16.90
C SER A 73 12.63 7.46 15.89
N ALA A 74 11.59 8.24 15.89
CA ALA A 74 11.47 9.41 15.01
C ALA A 74 12.53 10.51 15.29
N SER A 75 13.23 10.45 16.42
CA SER A 75 14.37 11.35 16.72
C SER A 75 15.63 10.96 15.97
N ASN A 76 15.78 9.70 15.57
CA ASN A 76 17.00 9.14 14.97
C ASN A 76 16.84 8.79 13.50
N GLU A 77 15.62 8.51 13.08
CA GLU A 77 15.30 8.01 11.73
C GLU A 77 14.02 8.67 11.20
N PHE A 78 13.92 8.78 9.90
CA PHE A 78 12.64 9.06 9.27
C PHE A 78 11.76 7.80 9.36
N ILE A 79 10.66 7.91 10.10
CA ILE A 79 9.66 6.84 10.16
C ILE A 79 8.56 7.16 9.14
N PRO A 80 8.28 6.26 8.17
CA PRO A 80 7.16 6.43 7.27
C PRO A 80 5.86 6.68 8.03
N HIS A 81 5.11 7.68 7.60
CA HIS A 81 3.90 8.11 8.28
C HIS A 81 2.88 8.67 7.27
N TYR A 82 1.70 8.98 7.74
CA TYR A 82 0.65 9.56 6.92
C TYR A 82 0.39 10.99 7.36
N THR A 83 0.13 11.87 6.38
CA THR A 83 -0.29 13.25 6.59
C THR A 83 -1.53 13.55 5.76
N SER A 84 -2.17 14.69 6.01
CA SER A 84 -3.22 15.20 5.13
C SER A 84 -3.02 16.68 4.87
N ASP A 85 -3.33 17.11 3.64
CA ASP A 85 -3.38 18.51 3.23
C ASP A 85 -4.81 19.11 3.34
N GLY A 86 -5.77 18.35 3.88
CA GLY A 86 -7.19 18.71 3.95
C GLY A 86 -8.00 18.29 2.72
N ARG A 87 -7.34 17.85 1.66
CA ARG A 87 -7.97 17.32 0.45
C ARG A 87 -7.67 15.84 0.23
N TYR A 88 -6.44 15.44 0.50
CA TYR A 88 -5.95 14.08 0.33
C TYR A 88 -5.13 13.62 1.52
N VAL A 89 -5.00 12.31 1.64
CA VAL A 89 -4.07 11.63 2.54
C VAL A 89 -2.84 11.22 1.75
N TYR A 90 -1.68 11.47 2.33
CA TYR A 90 -0.38 11.12 1.77
C TYR A 90 0.35 10.14 2.66
N HIS A 91 1.00 9.16 2.06
CA HIS A 91 1.97 8.30 2.72
C HIS A 91 3.37 8.87 2.46
N GLU A 92 3.96 9.41 3.51
CA GLU A 92 5.31 9.96 3.51
C GLU A 92 6.29 8.81 3.72
N LEU A 93 6.96 8.40 2.64
CA LEU A 93 7.90 7.26 2.64
C LEU A 93 9.32 7.66 3.01
N SER A 94 9.70 8.90 2.74
CA SER A 94 10.99 9.50 3.07
C SER A 94 10.84 11.02 3.16
N PRO A 95 11.87 11.78 3.59
CA PRO A 95 11.83 13.24 3.56
C PRO A 95 11.57 13.84 2.16
N TYR A 96 11.73 13.02 1.11
CA TYR A 96 11.67 13.46 -0.29
C TYR A 96 10.63 12.71 -1.12
N THR A 97 9.91 11.75 -0.52
CA THR A 97 8.98 10.88 -1.25
C THR A 97 7.64 10.80 -0.54
N SER A 98 6.62 11.30 -1.19
CA SER A 98 5.23 11.31 -0.72
C SER A 98 4.32 10.69 -1.79
N ILE A 99 3.42 9.82 -1.40
CA ILE A 99 2.45 9.17 -2.29
C ILE A 99 1.04 9.49 -1.81
N ARG A 100 0.22 10.03 -2.70
CA ARG A 100 -1.21 10.22 -2.43
C ARG A 100 -1.92 8.87 -2.41
N VAL A 101 -2.58 8.56 -1.29
CA VAL A 101 -3.17 7.22 -1.07
C VAL A 101 -4.69 7.23 -0.92
N ALA A 102 -5.30 8.30 -0.43
CA ALA A 102 -6.74 8.37 -0.21
C ALA A 102 -7.26 9.82 -0.24
N PRO A 103 -8.58 10.05 -0.35
CA PRO A 103 -9.20 11.32 0.01
C PRO A 103 -8.97 11.65 1.49
N HIS A 104 -9.01 12.95 1.83
CA HIS A 104 -8.92 13.41 3.22
C HIS A 104 -9.98 12.73 4.11
N HIS A 105 -9.57 12.36 5.33
CA HIS A 105 -10.47 11.85 6.36
C HIS A 105 -10.63 12.89 7.48
N SER A 106 -11.86 13.16 7.90
CA SER A 106 -12.19 14.21 8.87
C SER A 106 -11.51 14.06 10.24
N SER A 107 -11.10 12.85 10.61
CA SER A 107 -10.34 12.59 11.83
C SER A 107 -8.85 12.95 11.72
N MET A 108 -8.37 13.33 10.53
CA MET A 108 -6.98 13.73 10.32
C MET A 108 -6.86 15.26 10.35
N ALA A 109 -6.14 15.78 11.33
CA ALA A 109 -5.77 17.19 11.31
C ALA A 109 -4.72 17.45 10.22
N VAL A 110 -4.89 18.55 9.50
CA VAL A 110 -3.98 18.94 8.41
C VAL A 110 -2.54 19.10 8.94
N GLY A 111 -1.58 18.50 8.23
CA GLY A 111 -0.16 18.56 8.56
C GLY A 111 0.29 17.73 9.76
N LYS A 112 -0.64 17.13 10.52
CA LYS A 112 -0.28 16.24 11.64
C LYS A 112 0.19 14.88 11.10
N LYS A 113 1.20 14.30 11.76
CA LYS A 113 1.70 12.95 11.46
C LYS A 113 0.81 11.89 12.12
N TYR A 114 0.51 10.86 11.35
CA TYR A 114 -0.23 9.68 11.79
C TYR A 114 0.54 8.43 11.38
N TYR A 115 0.60 7.46 12.27
CA TYR A 115 1.29 6.20 11.99
C TYR A 115 0.24 5.10 11.77
N SER A 116 0.51 4.23 10.81
CA SER A 116 -0.31 3.06 10.53
C SER A 116 0.54 2.01 9.85
N ALA A 117 0.41 0.76 10.25
CA ALA A 117 1.13 -0.35 9.65
C ALA A 117 0.51 -0.83 8.33
N ASP A 118 -0.73 -0.45 8.05
CA ASP A 118 -1.48 -0.90 6.86
C ASP A 118 -2.07 0.27 6.04
N GLY A 119 -1.98 1.51 6.55
CA GLY A 119 -2.55 2.68 5.88
C GLY A 119 -4.07 2.75 5.90
N ILE A 120 -4.72 1.85 6.62
CA ILE A 120 -6.18 1.80 6.81
C ILE A 120 -6.55 2.06 8.26
N ASN A 121 -5.91 1.35 9.17
CA ASN A 121 -6.17 1.43 10.60
C ASN A 121 -5.18 2.37 11.28
N PHE A 122 -5.71 3.38 11.95
CA PHE A 122 -4.99 4.34 12.79
C PHE A 122 -5.44 4.19 14.24
N ASP A 123 -4.80 4.87 15.19
CA ASP A 123 -5.05 4.69 16.63
C ASP A 123 -6.53 4.71 17.01
N ASN A 124 -7.30 5.67 16.49
CA ASN A 124 -8.68 5.90 16.91
C ASN A 124 -9.67 6.05 15.75
N PHE A 125 -9.23 5.81 14.50
CA PHE A 125 -10.08 5.83 13.31
C PHE A 125 -9.54 4.89 12.23
N SER A 126 -10.37 4.63 11.21
CA SER A 126 -9.96 3.89 10.01
C SER A 126 -10.34 4.67 8.77
N ILE A 127 -9.50 4.60 7.74
CA ILE A 127 -9.76 5.19 6.42
C ILE A 127 -10.35 4.10 5.52
N ASN A 128 -11.42 4.43 4.83
CA ASN A 128 -11.93 3.55 3.79
C ASN A 128 -11.06 3.66 2.53
N ASN A 129 -10.19 2.69 2.32
CA ASN A 129 -9.41 2.54 1.09
C ASN A 129 -9.67 1.17 0.47
N PRO A 130 -10.75 1.02 -0.32
CA PRO A 130 -11.22 -0.28 -0.79
C PRO A 130 -10.29 -0.94 -1.81
N PHE A 131 -9.27 -0.22 -2.31
CA PHE A 131 -8.39 -0.74 -3.36
C PHE A 131 -7.02 -1.18 -2.85
N GLN A 132 -6.60 -0.78 -1.64
CA GLN A 132 -5.24 -0.98 -1.15
C GLN A 132 -4.83 -2.46 -1.04
N PHE A 133 -5.75 -3.31 -0.56
CA PHE A 133 -5.49 -4.75 -0.39
C PHE A 133 -6.46 -5.61 -1.20
N ARG A 134 -6.89 -5.10 -2.35
CA ARG A 134 -7.78 -5.85 -3.22
C ARG A 134 -7.06 -7.07 -3.80
N ASP A 135 -7.71 -8.22 -3.72
CA ASP A 135 -7.26 -9.42 -4.41
C ASP A 135 -7.35 -9.21 -5.93
N LEU A 136 -6.20 -9.08 -6.57
CA LEU A 136 -6.11 -8.81 -8.01
C LEU A 136 -6.46 -10.02 -8.88
N SER A 137 -6.59 -11.22 -8.30
CA SER A 137 -7.09 -12.41 -9.01
C SER A 137 -8.62 -12.41 -9.15
N LYS A 138 -9.31 -11.56 -8.40
CA LYS A 138 -10.78 -11.45 -8.47
C LYS A 138 -11.20 -10.46 -9.55
N PRO A 139 -12.22 -10.79 -10.34
CA PRO A 139 -12.70 -9.88 -11.38
C PRO A 139 -13.25 -8.58 -10.78
N THR A 140 -13.19 -7.51 -11.55
CA THR A 140 -13.90 -6.28 -11.21
C THR A 140 -15.39 -6.39 -11.57
N ASN A 141 -16.23 -5.70 -10.77
CA ASN A 141 -17.67 -5.60 -11.07
C ASN A 141 -17.98 -4.56 -12.16
N TYR A 142 -16.99 -3.75 -12.57
CA TYR A 142 -17.19 -2.76 -13.63
C TYR A 142 -17.30 -3.43 -14.99
N THR A 143 -18.23 -2.91 -15.81
CA THR A 143 -18.38 -3.31 -17.21
C THR A 143 -17.29 -2.67 -18.08
N ALA A 144 -17.18 -3.13 -19.34
CA ALA A 144 -16.26 -2.52 -20.31
C ALA A 144 -16.58 -1.03 -20.56
N GLU A 145 -17.88 -0.72 -20.67
CA GLU A 145 -18.37 0.65 -20.89
C GLU A 145 -18.08 1.56 -19.69
N GLU A 146 -18.20 1.02 -18.46
CA GLU A 146 -17.89 1.77 -17.24
C GLU A 146 -16.39 2.05 -17.14
N LEU A 147 -15.52 1.10 -17.50
CA LEU A 147 -14.09 1.31 -17.60
C LEU A 147 -13.75 2.40 -18.62
N ASP A 148 -14.42 2.39 -19.77
CA ASP A 148 -14.20 3.40 -20.82
C ASP A 148 -14.68 4.81 -20.43
N LYS A 149 -15.73 4.92 -19.61
CA LYS A 149 -16.22 6.22 -19.09
C LYS A 149 -15.16 7.00 -18.31
N VAL A 150 -14.20 6.36 -17.70
CA VAL A 150 -13.13 7.02 -16.92
C VAL A 150 -12.41 8.07 -17.77
N TYR A 151 -12.13 7.77 -19.03
CA TYR A 151 -11.39 8.67 -19.92
C TYR A 151 -12.18 9.96 -20.22
N SER A 152 -13.50 9.87 -20.39
CA SER A 152 -14.36 11.04 -20.59
C SER A 152 -14.59 11.81 -19.28
N LEU A 153 -14.84 11.12 -18.17
CA LEU A 153 -15.02 11.74 -16.85
C LEU A 153 -13.80 12.54 -16.39
N MET A 154 -12.61 12.04 -16.70
CA MET A 154 -11.34 12.70 -16.38
C MET A 154 -10.84 13.64 -17.49
N ASN A 155 -11.63 13.83 -18.55
CA ASN A 155 -11.27 14.64 -19.73
C ASN A 155 -9.92 14.25 -20.35
N ILE A 156 -9.63 12.94 -20.43
CA ILE A 156 -8.40 12.41 -21.02
C ILE A 156 -8.56 12.32 -22.52
N LYS A 157 -7.96 13.27 -23.25
CA LYS A 157 -8.00 13.32 -24.73
C LYS A 157 -6.75 12.68 -25.33
N GLY A 158 -6.88 12.07 -26.51
CA GLY A 158 -5.76 11.50 -27.27
C GLY A 158 -5.13 10.26 -26.66
N SER A 159 -5.86 9.55 -25.81
CA SER A 159 -5.43 8.28 -25.20
C SER A 159 -5.58 7.12 -26.18
N ARG A 160 -4.57 6.28 -26.31
CA ARG A 160 -4.65 4.98 -27.02
C ARG A 160 -5.38 3.92 -26.19
N LEU A 161 -5.58 4.15 -24.89
CA LEU A 161 -6.31 3.25 -23.99
C LEU A 161 -7.81 3.55 -23.95
N ALA A 162 -8.25 4.70 -24.42
CA ALA A 162 -9.67 5.04 -24.47
C ALA A 162 -10.42 4.08 -25.42
N GLY A 163 -11.61 3.60 -25.01
CA GLY A 163 -12.39 2.62 -25.77
C GLY A 163 -11.81 1.20 -25.73
N LYS A 164 -10.92 0.90 -24.80
CA LYS A 164 -10.29 -0.44 -24.64
C LYS A 164 -10.82 -1.23 -23.47
N GLY A 165 -11.94 -0.81 -22.87
CA GLY A 165 -12.56 -1.50 -21.74
C GLY A 165 -12.84 -2.97 -22.02
N ALA A 166 -13.32 -3.31 -23.22
CA ALA A 166 -13.55 -4.68 -23.65
C ALA A 166 -12.26 -5.52 -23.67
N ILE A 167 -11.13 -4.93 -24.06
CA ILE A 167 -9.82 -5.62 -24.07
C ILE A 167 -9.37 -5.91 -22.64
N PHE A 168 -9.53 -4.95 -21.71
CA PHE A 168 -9.22 -5.17 -20.30
C PHE A 168 -10.12 -6.26 -19.68
N LYS A 169 -11.41 -6.31 -20.02
CA LYS A 169 -12.32 -7.37 -19.56
C LYS A 169 -11.97 -8.73 -20.16
N GLU A 170 -11.56 -8.81 -21.41
CA GLU A 170 -11.09 -10.06 -22.02
C GLU A 170 -9.78 -10.52 -21.36
N ALA A 171 -8.83 -9.62 -21.09
CA ALA A 171 -7.62 -9.95 -20.37
C ALA A 171 -7.92 -10.44 -18.94
N GLU A 172 -8.87 -9.83 -18.24
CA GLU A 172 -9.34 -10.28 -16.93
C GLU A 172 -9.84 -11.73 -17.01
N ARG A 173 -10.71 -12.02 -17.95
CA ARG A 173 -11.26 -13.36 -18.16
C ARG A 173 -10.18 -14.39 -18.48
N ARG A 174 -9.23 -14.04 -19.35
CA ARG A 174 -8.20 -14.96 -19.86
C ARG A 174 -7.08 -15.21 -18.86
N TYR A 175 -6.63 -14.18 -18.16
CA TYR A 175 -5.44 -14.22 -17.31
C TYR A 175 -5.76 -14.14 -15.83
N GLN A 176 -7.04 -14.02 -15.47
CA GLN A 176 -7.48 -13.89 -14.07
C GLN A 176 -6.80 -12.74 -13.32
N ILE A 177 -6.66 -11.60 -13.99
CA ILE A 177 -6.11 -10.37 -13.43
C ILE A 177 -7.18 -9.28 -13.51
N ASN A 178 -7.50 -8.64 -12.41
CA ASN A 178 -8.54 -7.61 -12.29
C ASN A 178 -8.42 -6.52 -13.39
N ALA A 179 -9.48 -6.32 -14.19
CA ALA A 179 -9.47 -5.40 -15.32
C ALA A 179 -9.29 -3.93 -14.90
N LEU A 180 -9.81 -3.52 -13.74
CA LEU A 180 -9.61 -2.17 -13.22
C LEU A 180 -8.14 -1.94 -12.87
N TYR A 181 -7.48 -2.93 -12.27
CA TYR A 181 -6.05 -2.88 -12.01
C TYR A 181 -5.24 -2.79 -13.30
N LEU A 182 -5.52 -3.65 -14.29
CA LEU A 182 -4.83 -3.63 -15.58
C LEU A 182 -4.96 -2.28 -16.26
N MET A 183 -6.17 -1.69 -16.25
CA MET A 183 -6.42 -0.36 -16.82
C MET A 183 -5.64 0.73 -16.06
N ALA A 184 -5.71 0.73 -14.73
CA ALA A 184 -5.01 1.73 -13.90
C ALA A 184 -3.49 1.64 -14.05
N HIS A 185 -2.94 0.43 -14.06
CA HIS A 185 -1.51 0.17 -14.26
C HIS A 185 -1.06 0.63 -15.65
N SER A 186 -1.80 0.23 -16.70
CA SER A 186 -1.53 0.67 -18.08
C SER A 186 -1.59 2.19 -18.22
N ALA A 187 -2.54 2.86 -17.55
CA ALA A 187 -2.65 4.31 -17.55
C ALA A 187 -1.44 4.97 -16.88
N LEU A 188 -0.97 4.43 -15.76
CA LEU A 188 0.21 4.90 -15.05
C LEU A 188 1.47 4.79 -15.91
N GLU A 189 1.75 3.60 -16.46
CA GLU A 189 2.97 3.30 -17.23
C GLU A 189 3.04 4.03 -18.58
N SER A 190 1.89 4.34 -19.18
CA SER A 190 1.83 4.96 -20.50
C SER A 190 1.42 6.43 -20.47
N SER A 191 1.38 7.08 -19.30
CA SER A 191 0.83 8.43 -19.16
C SER A 191 -0.59 8.54 -19.76
N TRP A 192 -1.47 7.62 -19.35
CA TRP A 192 -2.84 7.48 -19.88
C TRP A 192 -2.88 7.11 -21.37
N GLY A 193 -1.93 6.31 -21.85
CA GLY A 193 -1.85 5.97 -23.27
C GLY A 193 -1.45 7.13 -24.16
N ARG A 194 -0.79 8.17 -23.60
CA ARG A 194 -0.38 9.38 -24.32
C ARG A 194 1.13 9.53 -24.45
N SER A 195 1.92 8.65 -23.83
CA SER A 195 3.37 8.64 -24.02
C SER A 195 3.73 8.45 -25.49
N GLN A 196 4.91 8.94 -25.91
CA GLN A 196 5.38 8.80 -27.30
C GLN A 196 5.39 7.33 -27.72
N ILE A 197 5.97 6.45 -26.86
CA ILE A 197 6.02 4.99 -27.12
C ILE A 197 4.62 4.40 -27.34
N ALA A 198 3.62 4.84 -26.59
CA ALA A 198 2.26 4.35 -26.72
C ALA A 198 1.58 4.84 -28.02
N LYS A 199 2.03 5.96 -28.60
CA LYS A 199 1.48 6.53 -29.84
C LYS A 199 2.14 5.96 -31.10
N ASP A 200 3.39 5.56 -31.01
CA ASP A 200 4.21 5.12 -32.15
C ASP A 200 3.93 3.68 -32.59
N LYS A 201 3.01 2.99 -31.91
CA LYS A 201 2.51 1.64 -32.25
C LYS A 201 0.97 1.70 -32.42
#